data_df2ddd7674a2f7375448e178aaf7c6a1
#
_entry.id   df2ddd7674a2f7375448e178aaf7c6a1
#
_cell.length_a   1.000
_cell.length_b   1.000
_cell.length_c   1.000
_cell.angle_alpha   90.00
_cell.angle_beta   90.00
_cell.angle_gamma   90.00
#
_symmetry.space_group_name_H-M   'P 1'
#
loop_
_entity.id
_entity.type
_entity.pdbx_description
1 polymer ?
#
loop_
_entity_poly.entity_id
_entity_poly.type
_entity_poly.pdbx_seq_one_letter_code
_entity_poly.pdbx_strand_id
1 'polypeptide(L)'
;MHLRLDMNKKKFLLLIEDDCEVMGNGLGNVMEHQFLPSLMMMELAQKYNVKMTFMVDVAHQLALRRHVDDTKLRIQSELWDDMVLLMKGMEFDVQLHLHPQWNGCKYKDGNFFLDSN
;
A
#
# COMPACT_ATOMS: atom_id res chain seq x y z
N MET A 1 10.26 32.68 34.38
CA MET A 1 9.31 31.63 34.06
C MET A 1 10.06 30.31 34.04
N HIS A 2 9.91 29.49 35.12
CA HIS A 2 10.57 28.19 35.19
C HIS A 2 9.65 27.17 34.51
N LEU A 3 10.00 26.73 33.33
CA LEU A 3 9.44 25.52 32.73
C LEU A 3 9.94 24.31 33.52
N ARG A 4 9.15 23.87 34.51
CA ARG A 4 9.34 22.54 35.10
C ARG A 4 8.95 21.53 34.01
N LEU A 5 9.95 20.96 33.34
CA LEU A 5 9.78 19.72 32.57
C LEU A 5 9.37 18.66 33.57
N ASP A 6 8.09 18.28 33.52
CA ASP A 6 7.57 17.15 34.31
C ASP A 6 8.15 15.85 33.72
N MET A 7 9.31 15.46 34.19
CA MET A 7 10.10 14.31 33.73
C MET A 7 9.43 12.96 34.03
N ASN A 8 8.25 12.94 34.66
CA ASN A 8 7.56 11.72 35.07
C ASN A 8 6.38 11.32 34.18
N LYS A 9 6.04 12.06 33.13
CA LYS A 9 4.99 11.65 32.19
C LYS A 9 5.55 10.68 31.17
N LYS A 10 5.25 9.39 31.33
CA LYS A 10 5.49 8.40 30.27
C LYS A 10 4.67 8.80 29.05
N LYS A 11 5.34 9.00 27.91
CA LYS A 11 4.69 9.22 26.60
C LYS A 11 4.64 7.88 25.90
N PHE A 12 3.48 7.54 25.37
CA PHE A 12 3.31 6.41 24.46
C PHE A 12 3.18 6.96 23.05
N LEU A 13 3.89 6.36 22.13
CA LEU A 13 3.77 6.61 20.69
C LEU A 13 3.17 5.36 20.06
N LEU A 14 2.03 5.51 19.39
CA LEU A 14 1.41 4.46 18.60
C LEU A 14 1.64 4.77 17.12
N LEU A 15 2.30 3.87 16.42
CA LEU A 15 2.43 3.88 14.96
C LEU A 15 1.46 2.86 14.38
N ILE A 16 0.69 3.27 13.38
CA ILE A 16 -0.24 2.41 12.65
C ILE A 16 0.24 2.38 11.21
N GLU A 17 0.58 1.20 10.74
CA GLU A 17 1.09 0.96 9.39
C GLU A 17 0.26 -0.14 8.72
N ASP A 18 0.12 -0.04 7.41
CA ASP A 18 -0.52 -1.04 6.56
C ASP A 18 0.40 -1.42 5.41
N ASP A 19 0.71 -2.71 5.30
CA ASP A 19 1.39 -3.27 4.14
C ASP A 19 0.37 -3.43 3.02
N CYS A 20 0.27 -2.39 2.17
CA CYS A 20 -0.69 -2.31 1.10
C CYS A 20 -0.23 -3.14 -0.10
N GLU A 21 -0.56 -4.43 -0.09
CA GLU A 21 -0.11 -5.41 -1.06
C GLU A 21 -1.22 -6.41 -1.44
N VAL A 22 -1.03 -7.14 -2.55
CA VAL A 22 -1.82 -8.33 -2.87
C VAL A 22 -1.26 -9.55 -2.14
N MET A 23 -1.90 -10.71 -2.28
CA MET A 23 -1.44 -11.93 -1.62
C MET A 23 0.01 -12.28 -1.98
N GLY A 24 0.78 -12.77 -1.01
CA GLY A 24 2.21 -13.08 -1.15
C GLY A 24 2.55 -14.16 -2.17
N ASN A 25 1.55 -14.88 -2.70
CA ASN A 25 1.69 -15.83 -3.80
C ASN A 25 1.40 -15.23 -5.19
N GLY A 26 1.17 -13.91 -5.27
CA GLY A 26 0.83 -13.20 -6.52
C GLY A 26 -0.64 -13.27 -6.91
N LEU A 27 -1.48 -13.89 -6.10
CA LEU A 27 -2.93 -13.92 -6.31
C LEU A 27 -3.61 -12.65 -5.80
N GLY A 28 -4.79 -12.40 -6.30
CA GLY A 28 -5.56 -11.22 -5.95
C GLY A 28 -5.49 -10.13 -7.02
N ASN A 29 -6.10 -8.99 -6.72
CA ASN A 29 -6.12 -7.83 -7.61
C ASN A 29 -6.10 -6.54 -6.80
N VAL A 30 -5.72 -5.46 -7.46
CA VAL A 30 -5.58 -4.14 -6.83
C VAL A 30 -6.91 -3.66 -6.23
N MET A 31 -8.03 -3.82 -6.95
CA MET A 31 -9.33 -3.33 -6.49
C MET A 31 -9.72 -3.94 -5.15
N GLU A 32 -9.74 -5.27 -5.07
CA GLU A 32 -10.30 -6.00 -3.92
C GLU A 32 -9.33 -6.11 -2.75
N HIS A 33 -8.02 -6.16 -3.02
CA HIS A 33 -7.01 -6.47 -2.01
C HIS A 33 -6.20 -5.26 -1.57
N GLN A 34 -6.21 -4.17 -2.34
CA GLN A 34 -5.48 -2.95 -2.02
C GLN A 34 -6.39 -1.72 -1.97
N PHE A 35 -7.05 -1.36 -3.07
CA PHE A 35 -7.79 -0.11 -3.20
C PHE A 35 -8.96 -0.01 -2.22
N LEU A 36 -9.90 -0.96 -2.26
CA LEU A 36 -11.08 -0.94 -1.37
C LEU A 36 -10.70 -1.04 0.11
N PRO A 37 -9.84 -1.97 0.55
CA PRO A 37 -9.41 -2.01 1.94
C PRO A 37 -8.73 -0.72 2.40
N SER A 38 -7.85 -0.16 1.59
CA SER A 38 -7.18 1.11 1.92
C SER A 38 -8.17 2.27 2.03
N LEU A 39 -9.15 2.35 1.12
CA LEU A 39 -10.20 3.38 1.21
C LEU A 39 -10.97 3.27 2.52
N MET A 40 -11.40 2.08 2.91
CA MET A 40 -12.11 1.85 4.17
C MET A 40 -11.25 2.23 5.39
N MET A 41 -9.96 1.90 5.38
CA MET A 41 -9.03 2.29 6.44
C MET A 41 -8.82 3.80 6.50
N MET A 42 -8.67 4.46 5.35
CA MET A 42 -8.55 5.93 5.28
C MET A 42 -9.80 6.63 5.85
N GLU A 43 -10.99 6.19 5.47
CA GLU A 43 -12.25 6.74 6.00
C GLU A 43 -12.36 6.56 7.52
N LEU A 44 -11.99 5.37 8.02
CA LEU A 44 -11.99 5.08 9.44
C LEU A 44 -10.98 5.93 10.20
N ALA A 45 -9.76 6.05 9.67
CA ALA A 45 -8.71 6.87 10.25
C ALA A 45 -9.10 8.35 10.33
N GLN A 46 -9.70 8.90 9.27
CA GLN A 46 -10.23 10.27 9.28
C GLN A 46 -11.34 10.46 10.30
N LYS A 47 -12.28 9.50 10.37
CA LYS A 47 -13.39 9.56 11.34
C LYS A 47 -12.90 9.67 12.77
N TYR A 48 -11.82 9.01 13.11
CA TYR A 48 -11.25 9.00 14.47
C TYR A 48 -10.03 9.91 14.63
N ASN A 49 -9.71 10.73 13.62
CA ASN A 49 -8.54 11.61 13.60
C ASN A 49 -7.23 10.87 13.92
N VAL A 50 -7.06 9.69 13.32
CA VAL A 50 -5.88 8.85 13.44
C VAL A 50 -4.96 9.07 12.25
N LYS A 51 -3.65 9.15 12.49
CA LYS A 51 -2.63 9.14 11.45
C LYS A 51 -2.15 7.72 11.23
N MET A 52 -1.93 7.36 9.97
CA MET A 52 -1.36 6.07 9.60
C MET A 52 -0.47 6.20 8.36
N THR A 53 0.40 5.22 8.18
CA THR A 53 1.32 5.10 7.04
C THR A 53 0.89 3.92 6.18
N PHE A 54 0.80 4.15 4.87
CA PHE A 54 0.61 3.08 3.89
C PHE A 54 1.95 2.71 3.26
N MET A 55 2.33 1.44 3.38
CA MET A 55 3.54 0.86 2.81
C MET A 55 3.16 0.20 1.47
N VAL A 56 3.36 0.91 0.35
CA VAL A 56 2.85 0.47 -0.96
C VAL A 56 3.87 -0.35 -1.74
N ASP A 57 3.46 -1.52 -2.27
CA ASP A 57 4.35 -2.44 -3.00
C ASP A 57 4.60 -1.94 -4.44
N VAL A 58 5.69 -1.21 -4.61
CA VAL A 58 6.09 -0.66 -5.91
C VAL A 58 6.60 -1.73 -6.88
N ALA A 59 7.09 -2.87 -6.39
CA ALA A 59 7.52 -3.96 -7.26
C ALA A 59 6.33 -4.62 -7.96
N HIS A 60 5.20 -4.75 -7.27
CA HIS A 60 3.92 -5.16 -7.87
C HIS A 60 3.47 -4.16 -8.95
N GLN A 61 3.50 -2.84 -8.66
CA GLN A 61 3.15 -1.83 -9.65
C GLN A 61 4.02 -1.90 -10.91
N LEU A 62 5.33 -2.11 -10.76
CA LEU A 62 6.22 -2.30 -11.90
C LEU A 62 5.88 -3.58 -12.70
N ALA A 63 5.46 -4.65 -12.02
CA ALA A 63 5.01 -5.87 -12.69
C ALA A 63 3.74 -5.62 -13.52
N LEU A 64 2.75 -4.91 -12.98
CA LEU A 64 1.55 -4.50 -13.71
C LEU A 64 1.89 -3.67 -14.95
N ARG A 65 2.77 -2.68 -14.81
CA ARG A 65 3.19 -1.79 -15.91
C ARG A 65 3.91 -2.51 -17.04
N ARG A 66 4.59 -3.61 -16.78
CA ARG A 66 5.24 -4.43 -17.81
C ARG A 66 4.25 -5.15 -18.71
N HIS A 67 3.00 -5.26 -18.30
CA HIS A 67 1.97 -6.04 -18.99
C HIS A 67 0.72 -5.19 -19.32
N VAL A 68 0.88 -3.89 -19.55
CA VAL A 68 -0.24 -2.96 -19.84
C VAL A 68 -0.95 -3.23 -21.17
N ASP A 69 -0.39 -4.05 -22.03
CA ASP A 69 -1.06 -4.55 -23.24
C ASP A 69 -2.26 -5.44 -22.89
N ASP A 70 -2.22 -6.13 -21.75
CA ASP A 70 -3.38 -6.77 -21.15
C ASP A 70 -4.27 -5.71 -20.49
N THR A 71 -5.52 -5.60 -20.99
CA THR A 71 -6.46 -4.58 -20.52
C THR A 71 -6.76 -4.69 -19.01
N LYS A 72 -6.81 -5.91 -18.46
CA LYS A 72 -7.09 -6.11 -17.04
C LYS A 72 -5.92 -5.60 -16.19
N LEU A 73 -4.70 -5.85 -16.61
CA LEU A 73 -3.50 -5.40 -15.89
C LEU A 73 -3.28 -3.90 -16.03
N ARG A 74 -3.64 -3.33 -17.17
CA ARG A 74 -3.64 -1.86 -17.35
C ARG A 74 -4.60 -1.19 -16.35
N ILE A 75 -5.83 -1.68 -16.24
CA ILE A 75 -6.82 -1.16 -15.29
C ILE A 75 -6.29 -1.27 -13.86
N GLN A 76 -5.70 -2.41 -13.49
CA GLN A 76 -5.11 -2.57 -12.16
C GLN A 76 -3.95 -1.60 -11.91
N SER A 77 -3.11 -1.36 -12.92
CA SER A 77 -2.02 -0.38 -12.83
C SER A 77 -2.54 1.04 -12.60
N GLU A 78 -3.59 1.44 -13.32
CA GLU A 78 -4.24 2.74 -13.17
C GLU A 78 -4.88 2.87 -11.78
N LEU A 79 -5.58 1.85 -11.32
CA LEU A 79 -6.17 1.81 -9.96
C LEU A 79 -5.12 1.92 -8.86
N TRP A 80 -3.96 1.30 -9.04
CA TRP A 80 -2.86 1.40 -8.09
C TRP A 80 -2.35 2.85 -8.00
N ASP A 81 -2.15 3.51 -9.13
CA ASP A 81 -1.74 4.92 -9.17
C ASP A 81 -2.79 5.83 -8.53
N ASP A 82 -4.07 5.63 -8.84
CA ASP A 82 -5.19 6.38 -8.27
C ASP A 82 -5.28 6.21 -6.75
N MET A 83 -5.06 5.00 -6.25
CA MET A 83 -5.03 4.70 -4.82
C MET A 83 -3.94 5.51 -4.11
N VAL A 84 -2.72 5.53 -4.65
CA VAL A 84 -1.61 6.31 -4.07
C VAL A 84 -1.90 7.81 -4.12
N LEU A 85 -2.46 8.31 -5.22
CA LEU A 85 -2.88 9.71 -5.33
C LEU A 85 -3.95 10.06 -4.29
N LEU A 86 -4.91 9.17 -4.07
CA LEU A 86 -5.95 9.36 -3.06
C LEU A 86 -5.37 9.39 -1.65
N MET A 87 -4.48 8.46 -1.30
CA MET A 87 -3.78 8.45 0.00
C MET A 87 -3.08 9.78 0.27
N LYS A 88 -2.33 10.28 -0.72
CA LYS A 88 -1.62 11.56 -0.62
C LYS A 88 -2.58 12.75 -0.57
N GLY A 89 -3.65 12.75 -1.35
CA GLY A 89 -4.67 13.80 -1.36
C GLY A 89 -5.43 13.88 -0.04
N MET A 90 -5.59 12.77 0.67
CA MET A 90 -6.16 12.70 2.02
C MET A 90 -5.13 12.92 3.13
N GLU A 91 -3.90 13.31 2.79
CA GLU A 91 -2.80 13.64 3.69
C GLU A 91 -2.31 12.49 4.58
N PHE A 92 -2.42 11.26 4.06
CA PHE A 92 -1.77 10.10 4.68
C PHE A 92 -0.29 10.01 4.28
N ASP A 93 0.51 9.42 5.16
CA ASP A 93 1.90 9.12 4.85
C ASP A 93 1.96 7.88 3.93
N VAL A 94 2.77 7.93 2.87
CA VAL A 94 2.95 6.85 1.92
C VAL A 94 4.42 6.54 1.79
N GLN A 95 4.80 5.32 2.10
CA GLN A 95 6.17 4.84 2.07
C GLN A 95 6.31 3.65 1.13
N LEU A 96 7.56 3.35 0.76
CA LEU A 96 7.88 2.23 -0.11
C LEU A 96 7.83 0.91 0.65
N HIS A 97 7.19 -0.07 0.02
CA HIS A 97 7.29 -1.49 0.36
C HIS A 97 7.81 -2.25 -0.85
N LEU A 98 8.64 -3.27 -0.62
CA LEU A 98 9.25 -4.02 -1.71
C LEU A 98 9.18 -5.52 -1.46
N HIS A 99 8.51 -6.20 -2.38
CA HIS A 99 8.58 -7.64 -2.51
C HIS A 99 9.46 -8.01 -3.72
N PRO A 100 10.75 -8.36 -3.52
CA PRO A 100 11.69 -8.60 -4.61
C PRO A 100 11.26 -9.70 -5.58
N GLN A 101 10.45 -10.66 -5.12
CA GLN A 101 9.92 -11.74 -5.93
C GLN A 101 9.08 -11.28 -7.13
N TRP A 102 8.59 -10.04 -7.13
CA TRP A 102 7.92 -9.45 -8.30
C TRP A 102 8.89 -9.12 -9.44
N ASN A 103 10.17 -8.98 -9.15
CA ASN A 103 11.15 -8.53 -10.15
C ASN A 103 11.32 -9.54 -11.30
N GLY A 104 11.34 -10.82 -10.99
CA GLY A 104 11.44 -11.93 -11.97
C GLY A 104 10.10 -12.59 -12.29
N CYS A 105 8.97 -12.03 -11.85
CA CYS A 105 7.67 -12.65 -12.05
C CYS A 105 7.33 -12.81 -13.53
N LYS A 106 6.59 -13.89 -13.83
CA LYS A 106 6.03 -14.17 -15.15
C LYS A 106 4.51 -14.01 -15.08
N TYR A 107 3.94 -13.46 -16.15
CA TYR A 107 2.50 -13.42 -16.31
C TYR A 107 2.08 -14.39 -17.41
N LYS A 108 1.23 -15.35 -17.07
CA LYS A 108 0.76 -16.38 -17.98
C LYS A 108 -0.66 -16.82 -17.60
N ASP A 109 -1.52 -17.01 -18.61
CA ASP A 109 -2.89 -17.53 -18.45
C ASP A 109 -3.70 -16.74 -17.39
N GLY A 110 -3.53 -15.41 -17.33
CA GLY A 110 -4.25 -14.54 -16.40
C GLY A 110 -3.70 -14.49 -14.98
N ASN A 111 -2.55 -15.11 -14.70
CA ASN A 111 -1.95 -15.17 -13.36
C ASN A 111 -0.49 -14.75 -13.36
N PHE A 112 -0.06 -14.13 -12.25
CA PHE A 112 1.34 -13.92 -11.97
C PHE A 112 1.95 -15.14 -11.28
N PHE A 113 3.13 -15.50 -11.69
CA PHE A 113 3.99 -16.51 -11.08
C PHE A 113 5.22 -15.79 -10.56
N LEU A 114 5.32 -15.68 -9.24
CA LEU A 114 6.41 -14.98 -8.57
C LEU A 114 7.69 -15.80 -8.62
N ASP A 115 8.82 -15.12 -8.59
CA ASP A 115 10.12 -15.78 -8.47
C ASP A 115 10.31 -16.24 -7.03
N SER A 116 10.57 -17.54 -6.84
CA SER A 116 10.71 -18.18 -5.52
C SER A 116 12.15 -18.23 -5.02
N ASN A 117 13.07 -17.46 -5.63
CA ASN A 117 14.48 -17.42 -5.23
C ASN A 117 14.74 -16.41 -4.10
#